data_a18772a2ecb250975a23cf5aacbb7b98
#
_entry.id   a18772a2ecb250975a23cf5aacbb7b98
#
_cell.length_a   1.000
_cell.length_b   1.000
_cell.length_c   1.000
_cell.angle_alpha   90.00
_cell.angle_beta   90.00
_cell.angle_gamma   90.00
#
_symmetry.space_group_name_H-M   'P 1'
#
loop_
_entity.id
_entity.type
_entity.pdbx_description
1 polymer ?
#
loop_
_entity_poly.entity_id
_entity_poly.type
_entity_poly.pdbx_seq_one_letter_code
_entity_poly.pdbx_strand_id
1 'polypeptide(L)'
;MNNQTTIGILGSGTWGIALARLLHRNGHDVTVWSRSPKKIENLSATRTHPALPGLVIPETVHFTCDLQTVASGKDILLFAVPSIAIRQTAESARPFIPLIPYIFRVSLRMTWSS
;
A
#
# COMPACT_ATOMS: atom_id res chain seq x y z
N MET A 1 -8.15 -23.61 8.58
CA MET A 1 -7.34 -22.66 9.33
C MET A 1 -6.93 -21.51 8.44
N ASN A 2 -7.13 -20.32 8.90
CA ASN A 2 -6.89 -19.15 8.09
C ASN A 2 -5.46 -18.63 8.30
N ASN A 3 -4.66 -18.72 7.25
CA ASN A 3 -3.30 -18.20 7.28
C ASN A 3 -3.20 -16.78 6.70
N GLN A 4 -4.35 -16.12 6.64
CA GLN A 4 -4.41 -14.80 6.07
C GLN A 4 -3.69 -13.79 6.95
N THR A 5 -2.81 -13.03 6.33
CA THR A 5 -2.10 -11.93 6.99
C THR A 5 -2.72 -10.62 6.52
N THR A 6 -2.92 -9.69 7.44
CA THR A 6 -3.42 -8.37 7.09
C THR A 6 -2.24 -7.44 6.82
N ILE A 7 -2.24 -6.83 5.66
CA ILE A 7 -1.11 -6.02 5.19
C ILE A 7 -1.58 -4.63 4.82
N GLY A 8 -0.92 -3.62 5.37
CA GLY A 8 -1.11 -2.24 4.96
C GLY A 8 0.04 -1.82 4.07
N ILE A 9 -0.27 -1.18 2.94
CA ILE A 9 0.75 -0.67 2.03
C ILE A 9 0.63 0.84 1.96
N LEU A 10 1.68 1.54 2.36
CA LEU A 10 1.74 2.99 2.29
C LEU A 10 2.37 3.38 0.96
N GLY A 11 1.54 3.74 0.00
CA GLY A 11 1.96 4.13 -1.33
C GLY A 11 1.14 3.44 -2.41
N SER A 12 0.66 4.22 -3.37
CA SER A 12 -0.19 3.72 -4.46
C SER A 12 0.46 3.89 -5.82
N GLY A 13 1.77 4.07 -5.86
CA GLY A 13 2.51 4.13 -7.10
C GLY A 13 2.65 2.73 -7.72
N THR A 14 3.46 2.65 -8.74
CA THR A 14 3.67 1.41 -9.50
C THR A 14 4.00 0.23 -8.59
N TRP A 15 4.96 0.41 -7.69
CA TRP A 15 5.41 -0.66 -6.81
C TRP A 15 4.39 -1.02 -5.76
N GLY A 16 3.71 -0.02 -5.19
CA GLY A 16 2.68 -0.28 -4.19
C GLY A 16 1.56 -1.12 -4.76
N ILE A 17 1.11 -0.79 -5.96
CA ILE A 17 0.03 -1.53 -6.62
C ILE A 17 0.50 -2.92 -7.04
N ALA A 18 1.72 -3.04 -7.57
CA ALA A 18 2.25 -4.36 -7.95
C ALA A 18 2.36 -5.29 -6.74
N LEU A 19 2.86 -4.76 -5.62
CA LEU A 19 2.94 -5.52 -4.37
C LEU A 19 1.57 -5.90 -3.86
N ALA A 20 0.62 -4.97 -3.91
CA ALA A 20 -0.74 -5.25 -3.45
C ALA A 20 -1.35 -6.41 -4.21
N ARG A 21 -1.19 -6.43 -5.53
CA ARG A 21 -1.73 -7.51 -6.34
C ARG A 21 -1.05 -8.84 -6.03
N LEU A 22 0.28 -8.81 -5.91
CA LEU A 22 1.04 -10.01 -5.61
C LEU A 22 0.63 -10.62 -4.26
N LEU A 23 0.56 -9.79 -3.24
CA LEU A 23 0.21 -10.26 -1.90
C LEU A 23 -1.23 -10.73 -1.83
N HIS A 24 -2.12 -10.06 -2.54
CA HIS A 24 -3.50 -10.48 -2.61
C HIS A 24 -3.62 -11.87 -3.27
N ARG A 25 -2.84 -12.12 -4.32
CA ARG A 25 -2.83 -13.43 -4.98
C ARG A 25 -2.40 -14.54 -4.05
N ASN A 26 -1.57 -14.21 -3.08
CA ASN A 26 -1.11 -15.18 -2.08
C ASN A 26 -2.06 -15.33 -0.89
N GLY A 27 -3.24 -14.76 -0.99
CA GLY A 27 -4.29 -14.98 0.00
C GLY A 27 -4.30 -13.99 1.15
N HIS A 28 -3.56 -12.90 1.07
CA HIS A 28 -3.49 -11.91 2.15
C HIS A 28 -4.54 -10.83 1.99
N ASP A 29 -4.94 -10.23 3.12
CA ASP A 29 -5.85 -9.09 3.13
C ASP A 29 -5.04 -7.80 3.00
N VAL A 30 -5.20 -7.10 1.89
CA VAL A 30 -4.36 -5.95 1.55
C VAL A 30 -5.16 -4.66 1.52
N THR A 31 -4.63 -3.64 2.18
CA THR A 31 -5.15 -2.27 2.14
C THR A 31 -4.04 -1.36 1.65
N VAL A 32 -4.35 -0.55 0.64
CA VAL A 32 -3.39 0.38 0.04
C VAL A 32 -3.77 1.81 0.41
N TRP A 33 -2.80 2.58 0.84
CA TRP A 33 -3.00 3.97 1.20
C TRP A 33 -2.30 4.90 0.21
N SER A 34 -2.96 6.02 -0.08
CA SER A 34 -2.35 7.13 -0.80
C SER A 34 -2.74 8.43 -0.10
N ARG A 35 -1.85 9.41 -0.20
CA ARG A 35 -2.15 10.75 0.30
C ARG A 35 -3.24 11.43 -0.50
N SER A 36 -3.41 11.05 -1.76
CA SER A 36 -4.33 11.72 -2.67
C SER A 36 -5.68 11.03 -2.69
N PRO A 37 -6.75 11.69 -2.18
CA PRO A 37 -8.10 11.13 -2.29
C PRO A 37 -8.53 10.86 -3.72
N LYS A 38 -8.08 11.71 -4.65
CA LYS A 38 -8.43 11.55 -6.06
C LYS A 38 -7.83 10.28 -6.64
N LYS A 39 -6.57 9.97 -6.29
CA LYS A 39 -5.95 8.72 -6.73
C LYS A 39 -6.68 7.51 -6.17
N ILE A 40 -7.06 7.56 -4.91
CA ILE A 40 -7.79 6.48 -4.27
C ILE A 40 -9.14 6.28 -4.95
N GLU A 41 -9.84 7.36 -5.25
CA GLU A 41 -11.11 7.29 -5.95
C GLU A 41 -10.96 6.65 -7.32
N ASN A 42 -9.95 7.07 -8.09
CA ASN A 42 -9.71 6.50 -9.42
C ASN A 42 -9.35 5.03 -9.36
N LEU A 43 -8.45 4.65 -8.46
CA LEU A 43 -8.04 3.26 -8.32
C LEU A 43 -9.20 2.37 -7.89
N SER A 44 -10.05 2.87 -7.01
CA SER A 44 -11.22 2.12 -6.55
C SER A 44 -12.24 1.95 -7.66
N ALA A 45 -12.40 2.96 -8.51
CA ALA A 45 -13.39 2.93 -9.58
C ALA A 45 -12.93 2.11 -10.78
N THR A 46 -11.66 2.29 -11.21
CA THR A 46 -11.16 1.66 -12.43
C THR A 46 -10.48 0.34 -12.19
N ARG A 47 -9.95 0.13 -11.00
CA ARG A 47 -9.16 -1.06 -10.66
C ARG A 47 -7.98 -1.27 -11.60
N THR A 48 -7.45 -0.18 -12.14
CA THR A 48 -6.29 -0.20 -13.03
C THR A 48 -5.31 0.88 -12.64
N HIS A 49 -4.08 0.75 -13.11
CA HIS A 49 -3.04 1.74 -12.88
C HIS A 49 -2.38 2.10 -14.20
N PRO A 50 -2.20 3.41 -14.50
CA PRO A 50 -1.68 3.84 -15.81
C PRO A 50 -0.32 3.26 -16.14
N ALA A 51 0.54 3.06 -15.15
CA ALA A 51 1.89 2.55 -15.36
C ALA A 51 1.95 1.02 -15.45
N LEU A 52 0.83 0.33 -15.23
CA LEU A 52 0.75 -1.13 -15.24
C LEU A 52 -0.34 -1.59 -16.19
N PRO A 53 -0.15 -1.39 -17.51
CA PRO A 53 -1.18 -1.75 -18.48
C PRO A 53 -1.48 -3.26 -18.43
N GLY A 54 -2.76 -3.58 -18.51
CA GLY A 54 -3.20 -4.97 -18.45
C GLY A 54 -3.35 -5.56 -17.07
N LEU A 55 -2.89 -4.86 -16.02
CA LEU A 55 -3.05 -5.34 -14.66
C LEU A 55 -4.43 -4.90 -14.13
N VAL A 56 -5.19 -5.86 -13.64
CA VAL A 56 -6.48 -5.59 -13.01
C VAL A 56 -6.35 -5.83 -11.50
N ILE A 57 -6.75 -4.84 -10.71
CA ILE A 57 -6.67 -4.92 -9.27
C ILE A 57 -7.93 -5.59 -8.74
N PRO A 58 -7.82 -6.68 -7.97
CA PRO A 58 -9.00 -7.36 -7.43
C PRO A 58 -9.86 -6.42 -6.58
N GLU A 59 -11.16 -6.62 -6.62
CA GLU A 59 -12.10 -5.76 -5.88
C GLU A 59 -11.94 -5.87 -4.37
N THR A 60 -11.38 -6.96 -3.90
CA THR A 60 -11.15 -7.17 -2.46
C THR A 60 -9.90 -6.49 -1.94
N VAL A 61 -9.08 -5.90 -2.81
CA VAL A 61 -8.01 -5.00 -2.36
C VAL A 61 -8.66 -3.68 -1.95
N HIS A 62 -8.39 -3.27 -0.72
CA HIS A 62 -8.98 -2.06 -0.17
C HIS A 62 -8.09 -0.85 -0.43
N PHE A 63 -8.71 0.29 -0.68
CA PHE A 63 -8.00 1.55 -0.87
C PHE A 63 -8.48 2.57 0.16
N THR A 64 -7.56 3.35 0.71
CA THR A 64 -7.90 4.38 1.67
C THR A 64 -6.91 5.54 1.60
N CYS A 65 -7.35 6.73 1.97
CA CYS A 65 -6.45 7.86 2.22
C CYS A 65 -6.32 8.17 3.70
N ASP A 66 -6.85 7.29 4.55
CA ASP A 66 -6.78 7.43 6.00
C ASP A 66 -5.64 6.58 6.56
N LEU A 67 -4.65 7.22 7.16
CA LEU A 67 -3.49 6.53 7.74
C LEU A 67 -3.88 5.58 8.86
N GLN A 68 -4.88 5.94 9.65
CA GLN A 68 -5.33 5.05 10.72
C GLN A 68 -5.85 3.74 10.16
N THR A 69 -6.64 3.82 9.11
CA THR A 69 -7.23 2.62 8.48
C THR A 69 -6.15 1.69 7.95
N VAL A 70 -5.11 2.25 7.28
CA VAL A 70 -4.08 1.42 6.66
C VAL A 70 -3.09 0.88 7.67
N ALA A 71 -2.88 1.57 8.78
CA ALA A 71 -1.85 1.20 9.74
C ALA A 71 -2.37 0.42 10.93
N SER A 72 -3.58 0.71 11.39
CA SER A 72 -4.10 0.07 12.61
C SER A 72 -4.54 -1.35 12.36
N GLY A 73 -4.21 -2.24 13.30
CA GLY A 73 -4.67 -3.62 13.25
C GLY A 73 -4.07 -4.46 12.14
N LYS A 74 -2.99 -4.02 11.53
CA LYS A 74 -2.32 -4.78 10.48
C LYS A 74 -1.21 -5.64 11.06
N ASP A 75 -0.97 -6.79 10.45
CA ASP A 75 0.14 -7.65 10.83
C ASP A 75 1.44 -7.15 10.25
N ILE A 76 1.38 -6.59 9.05
CA ILE A 76 2.57 -6.08 8.34
C ILE A 76 2.24 -4.72 7.75
N LEU A 77 3.19 -3.80 7.85
CA LEU A 77 3.09 -2.49 7.22
C LEU A 77 4.26 -2.32 6.25
N LEU A 78 3.94 -2.10 4.97
CA LEU A 78 4.95 -1.90 3.94
C LEU A 78 4.96 -0.45 3.50
N PHE A 79 6.15 0.14 3.48
CA PHE A 79 6.35 1.50 3.00
C PHE A 79 6.81 1.43 1.55
N ALA A 80 5.90 1.73 0.63
CA ALA A 80 6.18 1.69 -0.81
C ALA A 80 6.06 3.10 -1.39
N VAL A 81 6.71 4.06 -0.74
CA VAL A 81 6.77 5.45 -1.17
C VAL A 81 8.19 5.79 -1.58
N PRO A 82 8.39 6.85 -2.38
CA PRO A 82 9.75 7.29 -2.71
C PRO A 82 10.59 7.52 -1.46
N SER A 83 11.89 7.27 -1.54
CA SER A 83 12.79 7.38 -0.39
C SER A 83 12.66 8.72 0.32
N ILE A 84 12.50 9.80 -0.44
CA ILE A 84 12.38 11.13 0.12
C ILE A 84 11.12 11.30 0.97
N ALA A 85 10.08 10.52 0.70
CA ALA A 85 8.81 10.62 1.41
C ALA A 85 8.71 9.65 2.59
N ILE A 86 9.64 8.72 2.75
CA ILE A 86 9.52 7.69 3.78
C ILE A 86 9.49 8.29 5.18
N ARG A 87 10.39 9.23 5.47
CA ARG A 87 10.43 9.85 6.79
C ARG A 87 9.12 10.54 7.13
N GLN A 88 8.63 11.37 6.22
CA GLN A 88 7.40 12.12 6.44
C GLN A 88 6.21 11.18 6.62
N THR A 89 6.13 10.16 5.78
CA THR A 89 5.06 9.17 5.87
C THR A 89 5.12 8.40 7.18
N ALA A 90 6.33 7.99 7.58
CA ALA A 90 6.52 7.27 8.83
C ALA A 90 6.15 8.12 10.03
N GLU A 91 6.50 9.40 10.05
CA GLU A 91 6.14 10.30 11.13
C GLU A 91 4.62 10.47 11.22
N SER A 92 3.96 10.59 10.08
CA SER A 92 2.51 10.73 10.04
C SER A 92 1.79 9.47 10.51
N ALA A 93 2.36 8.29 10.22
CA ALA A 93 1.77 7.02 10.60
C ALA A 93 2.14 6.60 12.03
N ARG A 94 3.12 7.24 12.63
CA ARG A 94 3.68 6.85 13.92
C ARG A 94 2.65 6.59 15.02
N PRO A 95 1.61 7.42 15.17
CA PRO A 95 0.61 7.18 16.23
C PRO A 95 -0.10 5.84 16.10
N PHE A 96 -0.10 5.24 14.92
CA PHE A 96 -0.83 3.99 14.64
C PHE A 96 0.08 2.76 14.57
N ILE A 97 1.40 2.97 14.54
CA ILE A 97 2.37 1.91 14.33
C ILE A 97 2.61 0.99 15.53
N PRO A 98 2.51 1.45 16.80
CA PRO A 98 2.87 0.60 17.94
C PRO A 98 2.16 -0.74 18.01
N LEU A 99 1.03 -0.88 17.31
CA LEU A 99 0.25 -2.10 17.32
C LEU A 99 0.61 -3.05 16.17
N ILE A 100 1.63 -2.71 15.38
CA ILE A 100 2.02 -3.50 14.22
C ILE A 100 3.27 -4.30 14.55
N PRO A 101 3.20 -5.66 14.55
CA PRO A 101 4.37 -6.47 14.89
C PRO A 101 5.48 -6.42 13.86
N TYR A 102 5.17 -6.20 12.61
CA TYR A 102 6.18 -6.18 11.55
C TYR A 102 6.05 -4.96 10.67
N ILE A 103 7.16 -4.26 10.50
CA ILE A 103 7.23 -3.09 9.62
C ILE A 103 8.33 -3.35 8.60
N PHE A 104 7.96 -3.33 7.32
CA PHE A 104 8.91 -3.49 6.25
C PHE A 104 8.97 -2.23 5.41
N ARG A 105 10.19 -1.82 5.12
CA ARG A 105 10.44 -0.66 4.30
C ARG A 105 10.89 -1.13 2.93
N VAL A 106 10.08 -0.86 1.93
CA VAL A 106 10.46 -1.11 0.54
C VAL A 106 10.85 0.24 -0.05
N SER A 107 12.14 0.46 -0.12
CA SER A 107 12.68 1.68 -0.71
C SER A 107 13.21 1.34 -2.08
N LEU A 108 12.43 1.65 -3.11
CA LEU A 108 12.87 1.41 -4.46
C LEU A 108 13.43 2.71 -5.00
N ARG A 109 14.73 2.73 -5.09
CA ARG A 109 15.39 3.85 -5.71
C ARG A 109 15.23 3.69 -7.21
N MET A 110 14.27 4.38 -7.73
CA MET A 110 14.05 4.40 -9.16
C MET A 110 15.04 5.36 -9.77
N THR A 111 16.14 4.81 -10.25
CA THR A 111 17.19 5.64 -10.83
C THR A 111 17.05 5.79 -12.33
N TRP A 112 16.06 5.18 -12.92
CA TRP A 112 15.86 5.40 -14.32
C TRP A 112 15.34 6.82 -14.49
N SER A 113 16.01 7.53 -15.33
CA SER A 113 15.56 8.84 -15.74
C SER A 113 14.37 8.65 -16.66
N SER A 114 13.27 8.93 -16.20
CA SER A 114 12.10 8.94 -17.06
C SER A 114 11.28 10.14 -16.75
#